data_bad22d946d4dc73963d26398dfb89fa1
#
_entry.id   bad22d946d4dc73963d26398dfb89fa1
#
_cell.length_a   1.000
_cell.length_b   1.000
_cell.length_c   1.000
_cell.angle_alpha   90.00
_cell.angle_beta   90.00
_cell.angle_gamma   90.00
#
_symmetry.space_group_name_H-M   'P 1'
#
loop_
_entity.id
_entity.type
_entity.pdbx_description
1 polymer ?
#
loop_
_entity_poly.entity_id
_entity_poly.type
_entity_poly.pdbx_seq_one_letter_code
_entity_poly.pdbx_strand_id
1 'polypeptide(L)'
;MDKIITEDEQKAAVKILERLISVPSYNQPAEEGAPFGKGIRNALDEMMKICDELGFKTYEDPDGYYGYAEVGSGDKIFGVICHLDTVPAGDLGKWKHDPFKGTVINDAVYGRGSQDDKGPGIAALYAVKALMDQGYHFNQRIRFIY
;
A
#
# COMPACT_ATOMS: atom_id res chain seq x y z
N MET A 1 -0.11 27.28 9.68
CA MET A 1 -0.91 26.20 9.05
C MET A 1 -0.46 24.92 9.77
N ASP A 2 -1.33 24.38 10.60
CA ASP A 2 -0.98 23.19 11.36
C ASP A 2 -0.77 22.04 10.39
N LYS A 3 0.25 21.21 10.65
CA LYS A 3 0.54 20.05 9.81
C LYS A 3 -0.64 19.07 9.90
N ILE A 4 -1.25 18.74 8.77
CA ILE A 4 -2.34 17.76 8.69
C ILE A 4 -1.83 16.36 9.07
N ILE A 5 -0.57 16.05 8.73
CA ILE A 5 0.10 14.78 9.05
C ILE A 5 1.17 15.06 10.11
N THR A 6 1.07 14.39 11.23
CA THR A 6 2.03 14.46 12.34
C THR A 6 3.31 13.67 12.05
N GLU A 7 4.36 13.91 12.81
CA GLU A 7 5.61 13.13 12.69
C GLU A 7 5.42 11.66 13.08
N ASP A 8 4.51 11.37 14.01
CA ASP A 8 4.23 9.98 14.41
C ASP A 8 3.44 9.24 13.33
N GLU A 9 2.50 9.91 12.64
CA GLU A 9 1.83 9.34 11.47
C GLU A 9 2.80 9.10 10.31
N GLN A 10 3.76 10.00 10.08
CA GLN A 10 4.82 9.80 9.08
C GLN A 10 5.68 8.56 9.42
N LYS A 11 6.09 8.42 10.68
CA LYS A 11 6.85 7.24 11.14
C LYS A 11 6.03 5.95 11.01
N ALA A 12 4.73 6.01 11.31
CA ALA A 12 3.82 4.88 11.14
C ALA A 12 3.67 4.49 9.66
N ALA A 13 3.50 5.47 8.77
CA ALA A 13 3.44 5.25 7.32
C ALA A 13 4.72 4.59 6.79
N VAL A 14 5.89 5.04 7.24
CA VAL A 14 7.18 4.44 6.88
C VAL A 14 7.26 2.97 7.32
N LYS A 15 6.84 2.64 8.55
CA LYS A 15 6.82 1.24 9.03
C LYS A 15 5.87 0.35 8.22
N ILE A 16 4.72 0.88 7.83
CA ILE A 16 3.79 0.17 6.95
C ILE A 16 4.42 -0.04 5.57
N LEU A 17 5.12 0.95 5.04
CA LEU A 17 5.83 0.82 3.76
C LEU A 17 6.96 -0.23 3.85
N GLU A 18 7.75 -0.24 4.92
CA GLU A 18 8.77 -1.28 5.18
C GLU A 18 8.13 -2.68 5.17
N ARG A 19 7.01 -2.85 5.85
CA ARG A 19 6.24 -4.09 5.92
C ARG A 19 5.77 -4.53 4.53
N LEU A 20 5.22 -3.62 3.73
CA LEU A 20 4.75 -3.92 2.38
C LEU A 20 5.89 -4.19 1.40
N ILE A 21 7.03 -3.50 1.51
CA ILE A 21 8.25 -3.76 0.72
C ILE A 21 8.80 -5.16 1.02
N SER A 22 8.67 -5.65 2.26
CA SER A 22 9.16 -6.97 2.64
C SER A 22 8.43 -8.13 1.96
N VAL A 23 7.34 -7.87 1.25
CA VAL A 23 6.62 -8.85 0.43
C VAL A 23 7.06 -8.69 -1.03
N PRO A 24 7.91 -9.57 -1.58
CA PRO A 24 8.29 -9.54 -2.99
C PRO A 24 7.06 -9.81 -3.87
N SER A 25 6.76 -8.91 -4.80
CA SER A 25 5.52 -8.92 -5.59
C SER A 25 5.76 -8.75 -7.09
N TYR A 26 6.74 -9.42 -7.63
CA TYR A 26 6.94 -9.47 -9.08
C TYR A 26 6.09 -10.58 -9.72
N ASN A 27 5.75 -10.39 -10.99
CA ASN A 27 4.91 -11.31 -11.74
C ASN A 27 5.53 -12.72 -11.82
N GLN A 28 4.71 -13.73 -11.58
CA GLN A 28 5.06 -15.15 -11.59
C GLN A 28 3.96 -15.95 -12.31
N PRO A 29 4.19 -17.22 -12.65
CA PRO A 29 3.15 -18.08 -13.21
C PRO A 29 1.87 -18.07 -12.36
N ALA A 30 0.71 -18.05 -13.02
CA ALA A 30 -0.58 -18.09 -12.36
C ALA A 30 -0.76 -19.41 -11.58
N GLU A 31 -1.37 -19.28 -10.41
CA GLU A 31 -1.82 -20.39 -9.56
C GLU A 31 -3.29 -20.15 -9.18
N GLU A 32 -3.95 -21.16 -8.62
CA GLU A 32 -5.33 -21.04 -8.12
C GLU A 32 -5.43 -19.91 -7.07
N GLY A 33 -6.33 -18.94 -7.28
CA GLY A 33 -6.48 -17.76 -6.43
C GLY A 33 -5.31 -16.76 -6.48
N ALA A 34 -4.35 -16.95 -7.38
CA ALA A 34 -3.19 -16.08 -7.57
C ALA A 34 -2.88 -15.89 -9.08
N PRO A 35 -3.72 -15.14 -9.82
CA PRO A 35 -3.63 -15.03 -11.28
C PRO A 35 -2.33 -14.40 -11.79
N PHE A 36 -1.65 -13.63 -10.96
CA PHE A 36 -0.36 -12.98 -11.27
C PHE A 36 0.82 -13.59 -10.49
N GLY A 37 0.57 -14.75 -9.85
CA GLY A 37 1.53 -15.45 -9.02
C GLY A 37 1.42 -15.09 -7.54
N LYS A 38 1.96 -15.99 -6.73
CA LYS A 38 1.82 -15.97 -5.27
C LYS A 38 2.39 -14.72 -4.60
N GLY A 39 3.47 -14.15 -5.15
CA GLY A 39 4.08 -12.94 -4.60
C GLY A 39 3.15 -11.74 -4.66
N ILE A 40 2.45 -11.54 -5.79
CA ILE A 40 1.47 -10.44 -5.96
C ILE A 40 0.24 -10.70 -5.08
N ARG A 41 -0.23 -11.95 -5.01
CA ARG A 41 -1.33 -12.32 -4.11
C ARG A 41 -1.00 -12.01 -2.66
N ASN A 42 0.17 -12.41 -2.17
CA ASN A 42 0.60 -12.10 -0.80
C ASN A 42 0.69 -10.58 -0.53
N ALA A 43 1.09 -9.80 -1.53
CA ALA A 43 1.12 -8.34 -1.39
C ALA A 43 -0.30 -7.74 -1.33
N LEU A 44 -1.26 -8.30 -2.06
CA LEU A 44 -2.66 -7.89 -1.97
C LEU A 44 -3.25 -8.24 -0.59
N ASP A 45 -3.05 -9.46 -0.11
CA ASP A 45 -3.50 -9.90 1.22
C ASP A 45 -2.93 -9.00 2.32
N GLU A 46 -1.64 -8.68 2.24
CA GLU A 46 -0.97 -7.81 3.18
C GLU A 46 -1.51 -6.37 3.12
N MET A 47 -1.76 -5.85 1.91
CA MET A 47 -2.33 -4.52 1.74
C MET A 47 -3.76 -4.43 2.28
N MET A 48 -4.60 -5.44 2.03
CA MET A 48 -5.96 -5.46 2.58
C MET A 48 -5.94 -5.52 4.10
N LYS A 49 -5.05 -6.32 4.68
CA LYS A 49 -4.83 -6.36 6.14
C LYS A 49 -4.39 -5.00 6.69
N ILE A 50 -3.45 -4.33 6.04
CA ILE A 50 -3.02 -2.97 6.41
C ILE A 50 -4.20 -2.00 6.39
N CYS A 51 -5.01 -2.02 5.34
CA CYS A 51 -6.17 -1.14 5.21
C CYS A 51 -7.22 -1.39 6.32
N ASP A 52 -7.47 -2.66 6.66
CA ASP A 52 -8.37 -3.03 7.74
C ASP A 52 -7.85 -2.54 9.11
N GLU A 53 -6.56 -2.75 9.39
CA GLU A 53 -5.89 -2.26 10.60
C GLU A 53 -5.96 -0.72 10.74
N LEU A 54 -6.00 0.00 9.61
CA LEU A 54 -6.13 1.47 9.57
C LEU A 54 -7.60 1.95 9.62
N GLY A 55 -8.56 1.04 9.68
CA GLY A 55 -9.99 1.36 9.84
C GLY A 55 -10.76 1.60 8.53
N PHE A 56 -10.21 1.21 7.38
CA PHE A 56 -10.93 1.21 6.11
C PHE A 56 -11.80 -0.05 6.00
N LYS A 57 -12.90 0.05 5.24
CA LYS A 57 -13.67 -1.13 4.82
C LYS A 57 -12.97 -1.76 3.63
N THR A 58 -12.66 -3.03 3.72
CA THR A 58 -11.93 -3.76 2.68
C THR A 58 -12.81 -4.73 1.91
N TYR A 59 -12.45 -4.95 0.67
CA TYR A 59 -12.98 -6.02 -0.18
C TYR A 59 -11.81 -6.60 -0.97
N GLU A 60 -11.82 -7.90 -1.11
CA GLU A 60 -10.84 -8.64 -1.89
C GLU A 60 -11.57 -9.56 -2.86
N ASP A 61 -11.17 -9.53 -4.12
CA ASP A 61 -11.69 -10.42 -5.14
C ASP A 61 -11.30 -11.87 -4.81
N PRO A 62 -12.27 -12.82 -4.75
CA PRO A 62 -11.98 -14.21 -4.41
C PRO A 62 -10.96 -14.88 -5.35
N ASP A 63 -10.93 -14.48 -6.61
CA ASP A 63 -10.01 -15.02 -7.61
C ASP A 63 -8.63 -14.31 -7.57
N GLY A 64 -8.48 -13.26 -6.73
CA GLY A 64 -7.23 -12.58 -6.47
C GLY A 64 -6.77 -11.58 -7.53
N TYR A 65 -7.68 -11.07 -8.35
CA TYR A 65 -7.36 -10.08 -9.39
C TYR A 65 -7.15 -8.68 -8.84
N TYR A 66 -7.90 -8.31 -7.79
CA TYR A 66 -7.84 -6.97 -7.20
C TYR A 66 -8.41 -6.95 -5.77
N GLY A 67 -8.14 -5.88 -5.07
CA GLY A 67 -8.83 -5.53 -3.83
C GLY A 67 -9.06 -4.04 -3.74
N TYR A 68 -9.91 -3.60 -2.82
CA TYR A 68 -10.06 -2.20 -2.54
C TYR A 68 -10.29 -1.92 -1.06
N ALA A 69 -9.90 -0.72 -0.64
CA ALA A 69 -10.20 -0.16 0.66
C ALA A 69 -11.06 1.09 0.51
N GLU A 70 -12.05 1.27 1.35
CA GLU A 70 -13.02 2.36 1.20
C GLU A 70 -13.35 3.03 2.53
N VAL A 71 -13.55 4.35 2.49
CA VAL A 71 -14.08 5.16 3.59
C VAL A 71 -15.07 6.19 3.05
N GLY A 72 -15.93 6.68 3.92
CA GLY A 72 -16.97 7.64 3.56
C GLY A 72 -18.28 7.00 3.14
N SER A 73 -19.21 7.81 2.64
CA SER A 73 -20.57 7.37 2.28
C SER A 73 -21.12 8.20 1.11
N GLY A 74 -22.26 7.76 0.54
CA GLY A 74 -22.93 8.41 -0.57
C GLY A 74 -22.73 7.70 -1.90
N ASP A 75 -23.33 8.24 -2.96
CA ASP A 75 -23.38 7.58 -4.28
C ASP A 75 -22.14 7.81 -5.12
N LYS A 76 -21.40 8.89 -4.86
CA LYS A 76 -20.19 9.23 -5.60
C LYS A 76 -18.97 8.52 -5.03
N ILE A 77 -18.05 8.11 -5.92
CA ILE A 77 -16.76 7.52 -5.57
C ILE A 77 -15.65 8.42 -6.11
N PHE A 78 -14.71 8.76 -5.24
CA PHE A 78 -13.41 9.26 -5.62
C PHE A 78 -12.44 8.07 -5.60
N GLY A 79 -12.03 7.61 -6.79
CA GLY A 79 -11.13 6.47 -6.92
C GLY A 79 -9.66 6.89 -6.93
N VAL A 80 -8.85 6.18 -6.16
CA VAL A 80 -7.38 6.23 -6.20
C VAL A 80 -6.92 4.87 -6.66
N ILE A 81 -6.25 4.82 -7.82
CA ILE A 81 -5.75 3.56 -8.38
C ILE A 81 -4.26 3.46 -8.08
N CYS A 82 -3.86 2.36 -7.46
CA CYS A 82 -2.49 2.02 -7.14
C CYS A 82 -2.18 0.62 -7.65
N HIS A 83 -0.91 0.23 -7.71
CA HIS A 83 -0.53 -1.15 -7.97
C HIS A 83 0.47 -1.67 -6.94
N LEU A 84 0.47 -2.99 -6.74
CA LEU A 84 1.31 -3.67 -5.75
C LEU A 84 2.43 -4.48 -6.39
N ASP A 85 2.28 -4.79 -7.68
CA ASP A 85 3.32 -5.49 -8.39
C ASP A 85 4.56 -4.62 -8.61
N THR A 86 5.69 -5.28 -8.72
CA THR A 86 6.98 -4.64 -8.96
C THR A 86 7.72 -5.41 -10.04
N VAL A 87 8.70 -4.77 -10.67
CA VAL A 87 9.68 -5.51 -11.44
C VAL A 87 10.60 -6.32 -10.51
N PRO A 88 11.20 -7.43 -10.96
CA PRO A 88 12.18 -8.17 -10.18
C PRO A 88 13.33 -7.29 -9.69
N ALA A 89 13.92 -7.63 -8.56
CA ALA A 89 15.08 -6.91 -8.04
C ALA A 89 16.33 -7.02 -8.92
N GLY A 90 16.39 -8.03 -9.78
CA GLY A 90 17.55 -8.30 -10.63
C GLY A 90 18.75 -8.84 -9.84
N ASP A 91 19.94 -8.39 -10.20
CA ASP A 91 21.18 -8.77 -9.51
C ASP A 91 21.25 -8.17 -8.12
N LEU A 92 21.05 -8.99 -7.10
CA LEU A 92 21.06 -8.56 -5.69
C LEU A 92 22.42 -7.98 -5.26
N GLY A 93 23.52 -8.40 -5.89
CA GLY A 93 24.86 -7.87 -5.59
C GLY A 93 25.06 -6.39 -5.98
N LYS A 94 24.17 -5.84 -6.80
CA LYS A 94 24.20 -4.42 -7.20
C LYS A 94 23.40 -3.51 -6.27
N TRP A 95 22.64 -4.07 -5.34
CA TRP A 95 21.91 -3.29 -4.35
C TRP A 95 22.83 -2.91 -3.18
N LYS A 96 22.82 -1.64 -2.82
CA LYS A 96 23.55 -1.16 -1.62
C LYS A 96 22.87 -1.60 -0.31
N HIS A 97 21.57 -1.82 -0.36
CA HIS A 97 20.73 -2.26 0.74
C HIS A 97 19.79 -3.35 0.21
N ASP A 98 19.37 -4.25 1.08
CA ASP A 98 18.43 -5.32 0.71
C ASP A 98 17.15 -4.72 0.08
N PRO A 99 16.80 -5.08 -1.18
CA PRO A 99 15.65 -4.53 -1.87
C PRO A 99 14.30 -4.89 -1.22
N PHE A 100 14.27 -5.88 -0.35
CA PHE A 100 13.05 -6.34 0.32
C PHE A 100 13.02 -6.05 1.82
N LYS A 101 13.81 -5.09 2.28
CA LYS A 101 13.84 -4.70 3.69
C LYS A 101 13.21 -3.34 3.99
N GLY A 102 13.10 -2.45 3.01
CA GLY A 102 12.61 -1.09 3.25
C GLY A 102 13.53 -0.27 4.14
N THR A 103 14.85 -0.28 3.88
CA THR A 103 15.84 0.37 4.76
C THR A 103 15.69 1.90 4.74
N VAL A 104 15.56 2.52 5.91
CA VAL A 104 15.47 3.98 6.06
C VAL A 104 16.85 4.57 6.30
N ILE A 105 17.28 5.51 5.44
CA ILE A 105 18.56 6.22 5.53
C ILE A 105 18.36 7.66 5.07
N ASN A 106 18.76 8.63 5.88
CA ASN A 106 18.70 10.06 5.55
C ASN A 106 17.30 10.48 5.03
N ASP A 107 16.26 10.11 5.75
CA ASP A 107 14.85 10.42 5.44
C ASP A 107 14.33 9.84 4.12
N ALA A 108 15.00 8.83 3.56
CA ALA A 108 14.58 8.10 2.38
C ALA A 108 14.42 6.60 2.67
N VAL A 109 13.40 5.99 2.07
CA VAL A 109 13.14 4.54 2.15
C VAL A 109 13.73 3.87 0.92
N TYR A 110 14.71 2.99 1.13
CA TYR A 110 15.35 2.20 0.07
C TYR A 110 14.73 0.81 0.01
N GLY A 111 14.21 0.44 -1.15
CA GLY A 111 13.65 -0.89 -1.38
C GLY A 111 12.91 -1.00 -2.72
N ARG A 112 12.66 -2.22 -3.19
CA ARG A 112 11.89 -2.45 -4.40
C ARG A 112 10.42 -2.09 -4.16
N GLY A 113 9.88 -1.17 -4.98
CA GLY A 113 8.53 -0.64 -4.84
C GLY A 113 8.42 0.59 -3.92
N SER A 114 9.50 1.08 -3.31
CA SER A 114 9.45 2.28 -2.46
C SER A 114 9.00 3.53 -3.22
N GLN A 115 9.27 3.63 -4.51
CA GLN A 115 8.87 4.74 -5.36
C GLN A 115 7.76 4.36 -6.36
N ASP A 116 7.69 3.11 -6.78
CA ASP A 116 6.79 2.62 -7.82
C ASP A 116 6.24 1.22 -7.42
N ASP A 117 5.01 1.12 -6.90
CA ASP A 117 4.06 2.18 -6.52
C ASP A 117 3.64 2.06 -5.03
N LYS A 118 4.26 1.13 -4.25
CA LYS A 118 3.92 0.89 -2.84
C LYS A 118 4.03 2.16 -1.99
N GLY A 119 5.09 2.95 -2.19
CA GLY A 119 5.29 4.21 -1.45
C GLY A 119 4.22 5.25 -1.72
N PRO A 120 3.97 5.66 -2.97
CA PRO A 120 2.87 6.56 -3.32
C PRO A 120 1.51 6.08 -2.84
N GLY A 121 1.23 4.77 -2.96
CA GLY A 121 -0.01 4.15 -2.46
C GLY A 121 -0.18 4.34 -0.94
N ILE A 122 0.85 4.07 -0.15
CA ILE A 122 0.83 4.29 1.30
C ILE A 122 0.73 5.78 1.65
N ALA A 123 1.42 6.65 0.92
CA ALA A 123 1.32 8.11 1.15
C ALA A 123 -0.11 8.63 0.94
N ALA A 124 -0.76 8.20 -0.15
CA ALA A 124 -2.15 8.55 -0.43
C ALA A 124 -3.12 8.00 0.63
N LEU A 125 -2.91 6.74 1.08
CA LEU A 125 -3.72 6.11 2.12
C LEU A 125 -3.62 6.87 3.45
N TYR A 126 -2.39 7.23 3.86
CA TYR A 126 -2.16 7.99 5.10
C TYR A 126 -2.66 9.43 5.05
N ALA A 127 -2.72 10.05 3.89
CA ALA A 127 -3.35 11.37 3.74
C ALA A 127 -4.84 11.31 4.11
N VAL A 128 -5.55 10.26 3.68
CA VAL A 128 -6.96 10.05 4.04
C VAL A 128 -7.08 9.59 5.50
N LYS A 129 -6.20 8.71 5.97
CA LYS A 129 -6.17 8.25 7.37
C LYS A 129 -6.02 9.42 8.36
N ALA A 130 -5.11 10.34 8.10
CA ALA A 130 -4.92 11.52 8.94
C ALA A 130 -6.19 12.38 9.05
N LEU A 131 -6.97 12.51 7.97
CA LEU A 131 -8.26 13.18 8.01
C LEU A 131 -9.30 12.39 8.82
N MET A 132 -9.31 11.06 8.70
CA MET A 132 -10.18 10.20 9.52
C MET A 132 -9.89 10.38 11.02
N ASP A 133 -8.61 10.39 11.42
CA ASP A 133 -8.19 10.54 12.81
C ASP A 133 -8.53 11.92 13.40
N GLN A 134 -8.63 12.93 12.56
CA GLN A 134 -9.12 14.27 12.93
C GLN A 134 -10.66 14.36 12.93
N GLY A 135 -11.38 13.27 12.71
CA GLY A 135 -12.84 13.21 12.71
C GLY A 135 -13.49 13.84 11.46
N TYR A 136 -12.74 13.96 10.35
CA TYR A 136 -13.30 14.47 9.10
C TYR A 136 -14.37 13.54 8.54
N HIS A 137 -15.53 14.06 8.19
CA HIS A 137 -16.62 13.33 7.58
C HIS A 137 -16.61 13.49 6.06
N PHE A 138 -16.40 12.39 5.34
CA PHE A 138 -16.42 12.39 3.88
C PHE A 138 -17.86 12.30 3.38
N ASN A 139 -18.26 13.21 2.51
CA ASN A 139 -19.57 13.27 1.86
C ASN A 139 -19.67 12.47 0.56
N GLN A 140 -18.60 11.74 0.24
CA GLN A 140 -18.49 10.77 -0.85
C GLN A 140 -17.60 9.63 -0.41
N ARG A 141 -17.68 8.51 -1.11
CA ARG A 141 -16.77 7.38 -0.86
C ARG A 141 -15.41 7.67 -1.45
N ILE A 142 -14.35 7.42 -0.70
CA ILE A 142 -12.96 7.40 -1.20
C ILE A 142 -12.57 5.95 -1.27
N ARG A 143 -12.18 5.47 -2.45
CA ARG A 143 -11.84 4.07 -2.71
C ARG A 143 -10.43 3.96 -3.28
N PHE A 144 -9.56 3.28 -2.56
CA PHE A 144 -8.25 2.85 -3.01
C PHE A 144 -8.39 1.48 -3.66
N ILE A 145 -7.95 1.33 -4.90
CA ILE A 145 -8.04 0.11 -5.70
C ILE A 145 -6.62 -0.37 -5.97
N TYR A 146 -6.37 -1.63 -5.67
CA TYR A 146 -5.07 -2.29 -5.78
C TYR A 146 -5.13 -3.50 -6.70
#